data_f06bd6bba7462264935a8bdfd0c7ce86
#
_entry.id   f06bd6bba7462264935a8bdfd0c7ce86
#
_cell.length_a   1.000
_cell.length_b   1.000
_cell.length_c   1.000
_cell.angle_alpha   90.00
_cell.angle_beta   90.00
_cell.angle_gamma   90.00
#
_symmetry.space_group_name_H-M   'P 1'
#
loop_
_entity.id
_entity.type
_entity.pdbx_description
1 polymer ?
#
loop_
_entity_poly.entity_id
_entity_poly.type
_entity_poly.pdbx_seq_one_letter_code
_entity_poly.pdbx_strand_id
1 'polypeptide(L)'
;MIDVQRLRVLRAVADHGSFSKAAAALRLTPSAVSQHVAVLERSLGAQVVARSTRGVTLTRAGQIMVGAAESVAAELEQARQQVERLSTGRVQLTVATFSSGGRHLLPGVLPRLTAAHPHTQLHIREGEPEVTLPLVRQGAVDLALAYHFDGPLPLGPASAGLRWTPLMEDPLHVVLPEGHRFADRASLGIGELAAEPWVLGCLKTETHLRRYAEQAGFEPDVRGTTTDYFFARSLVAAGLGISLIPSVALVPSVPGLRAVPVQPPAPARHIGVATLDRRHESPHLTTLVDALREQADGG
;
A
#
# COMPACT_ATOMS: atom_id res chain seq x y z
N MET A 1 -23.25 -22.28 -15.53
CA MET A 1 -23.00 -20.85 -15.85
C MET A 1 -22.36 -20.18 -14.65
N ILE A 2 -21.28 -19.45 -14.86
CA ILE A 2 -20.62 -18.62 -13.84
C ILE A 2 -21.46 -17.35 -13.69
N ASP A 3 -21.83 -17.00 -12.46
CA ASP A 3 -22.55 -15.76 -12.15
C ASP A 3 -21.82 -14.92 -11.09
N VAL A 4 -22.14 -13.64 -11.04
CA VAL A 4 -21.50 -12.64 -10.17
C VAL A 4 -21.66 -12.97 -8.69
N GLN A 5 -22.82 -13.53 -8.31
CA GLN A 5 -23.08 -13.89 -6.91
C GLN A 5 -22.15 -15.00 -6.43
N ARG A 6 -21.86 -16.01 -7.26
CA ARG A 6 -20.93 -17.10 -6.91
C ARG A 6 -19.49 -16.59 -6.81
N LEU A 7 -19.11 -15.68 -7.71
CA LEU A 7 -17.80 -15.01 -7.65
C LEU A 7 -17.65 -14.19 -6.35
N ARG A 8 -18.67 -13.44 -5.97
CA ARG A 8 -18.71 -12.69 -4.72
C ARG A 8 -18.59 -13.59 -3.49
N VAL A 9 -19.26 -14.74 -3.50
CA VAL A 9 -19.18 -15.73 -2.42
C VAL A 9 -17.76 -16.32 -2.33
N LEU A 10 -17.17 -16.73 -3.46
CA LEU A 10 -15.79 -17.25 -3.48
C LEU A 10 -14.79 -16.24 -2.93
N ARG A 11 -14.91 -14.95 -3.33
CA ARG A 11 -14.06 -13.88 -2.81
C ARG A 11 -14.18 -13.75 -1.29
N ALA A 12 -15.41 -13.73 -0.76
CA ALA A 12 -15.62 -13.65 0.69
C ALA A 12 -15.01 -14.87 1.44
N VAL A 13 -15.06 -16.07 0.84
CA VAL A 13 -14.40 -17.26 1.41
C VAL A 13 -12.87 -17.09 1.43
N ALA A 14 -12.31 -16.50 0.37
CA ALA A 14 -10.88 -16.20 0.29
C ALA A 14 -10.44 -15.17 1.36
N ASP A 15 -11.19 -14.06 1.46
CA ASP A 15 -10.88 -12.95 2.39
C ASP A 15 -10.93 -13.41 3.87
N HIS A 16 -11.85 -14.31 4.19
CA HIS A 16 -12.07 -14.74 5.57
C HIS A 16 -11.44 -16.09 5.94
N GLY A 17 -10.94 -16.85 4.97
CA GLY A 17 -10.35 -18.17 5.17
C GLY A 17 -11.30 -19.21 5.78
N SER A 18 -12.62 -18.94 5.80
CA SER A 18 -13.63 -19.78 6.47
C SER A 18 -15.02 -19.58 5.86
N PHE A 19 -15.71 -20.68 5.60
CA PHE A 19 -17.11 -20.64 5.13
C PHE A 19 -18.05 -19.96 6.12
N SER A 20 -17.88 -20.20 7.43
CA SER A 20 -18.72 -19.61 8.47
C SER A 20 -18.50 -18.10 8.59
N LYS A 21 -17.25 -17.63 8.56
CA LYS A 21 -16.94 -16.20 8.59
C LYS A 21 -17.43 -15.50 7.33
N ALA A 22 -17.24 -16.10 6.14
CA ALA A 22 -17.75 -15.57 4.88
C ALA A 22 -19.30 -15.49 4.88
N ALA A 23 -19.96 -16.51 5.43
CA ALA A 23 -21.40 -16.53 5.56
C ALA A 23 -21.92 -15.37 6.43
N ALA A 24 -21.30 -15.15 7.59
CA ALA A 24 -21.61 -14.01 8.46
C ALA A 24 -21.42 -12.66 7.75
N ALA A 25 -20.30 -12.47 7.04
CA ALA A 25 -20.02 -11.24 6.29
C ALA A 25 -21.04 -10.99 5.16
N LEU A 26 -21.51 -12.05 4.51
CA LEU A 26 -22.48 -11.96 3.41
C LEU A 26 -23.96 -12.01 3.88
N ARG A 27 -24.22 -12.19 5.18
CA ARG A 27 -25.57 -12.43 5.75
C ARG A 27 -26.25 -13.65 5.11
N LEU A 28 -25.47 -14.71 4.90
CA LEU A 28 -25.91 -16.00 4.39
C LEU A 28 -25.73 -17.10 5.44
N THR A 29 -26.25 -18.29 5.17
CA THR A 29 -25.94 -19.49 5.96
C THR A 29 -24.65 -20.15 5.45
N PRO A 30 -23.88 -20.85 6.31
CA PRO A 30 -22.70 -21.61 5.86
C PRO A 30 -23.02 -22.66 4.79
N SER A 31 -24.20 -23.27 4.84
CA SER A 31 -24.68 -24.20 3.81
C SER A 31 -24.90 -23.53 2.47
N ALA A 32 -25.47 -22.32 2.45
CA ALA A 32 -25.66 -21.55 1.21
C ALA A 32 -24.30 -21.18 0.59
N VAL A 33 -23.34 -20.69 1.40
CA VAL A 33 -21.98 -20.39 0.93
C VAL A 33 -21.33 -21.64 0.33
N SER A 34 -21.42 -22.80 1.04
CA SER A 34 -20.88 -24.08 0.53
C SER A 34 -21.54 -24.50 -0.77
N GLN A 35 -22.84 -24.31 -0.91
CA GLN A 35 -23.58 -24.61 -2.14
C GLN A 35 -23.16 -23.73 -3.32
N HIS A 36 -22.97 -22.40 -3.10
CA HIS A 36 -22.50 -21.49 -4.13
C HIS A 36 -21.11 -21.90 -4.64
N VAL A 37 -20.19 -22.23 -3.74
CA VAL A 37 -18.84 -22.70 -4.11
C VAL A 37 -18.92 -24.02 -4.88
N ALA A 38 -19.68 -25.01 -4.40
CA ALA A 38 -19.83 -26.30 -5.06
C ALA A 38 -20.46 -26.18 -6.46
N VAL A 39 -21.41 -25.26 -6.67
CA VAL A 39 -21.98 -25.00 -8.00
C VAL A 39 -20.95 -24.34 -8.91
N LEU A 40 -20.13 -23.42 -8.40
CA LEU A 40 -19.05 -22.80 -9.16
C LEU A 40 -18.02 -23.86 -9.59
N GLU A 41 -17.57 -24.72 -8.68
CA GLU A 41 -16.62 -25.82 -8.96
C GLU A 41 -17.17 -26.78 -10.03
N ARG A 42 -18.44 -27.16 -9.94
CA ARG A 42 -19.10 -27.97 -10.98
C ARG A 42 -19.13 -27.28 -12.33
N SER A 43 -19.39 -25.96 -12.38
CA SER A 43 -19.42 -25.22 -13.64
C SER A 43 -18.03 -25.03 -14.27
N LEU A 44 -16.96 -25.10 -13.46
CA LEU A 44 -15.57 -25.00 -13.89
C LEU A 44 -14.93 -26.35 -14.18
N GLY A 45 -15.49 -27.43 -13.66
CA GLY A 45 -14.85 -28.76 -13.68
C GLY A 45 -13.59 -28.83 -12.82
N ALA A 46 -13.39 -27.91 -11.88
CA ALA A 46 -12.20 -27.80 -11.05
C ALA A 46 -12.55 -27.31 -9.64
N GLN A 47 -11.80 -27.78 -8.64
CA GLN A 47 -11.91 -27.26 -7.28
C GLN A 47 -11.26 -25.86 -7.18
N VAL A 48 -11.97 -24.92 -6.56
CA VAL A 48 -11.48 -23.56 -6.33
C VAL A 48 -10.98 -23.37 -4.89
N VAL A 49 -11.38 -24.25 -3.96
CA VAL A 49 -10.91 -24.24 -2.58
C VAL A 49 -10.35 -25.58 -2.14
N ALA A 50 -9.31 -25.56 -1.32
CA ALA A 50 -8.80 -26.69 -0.58
C ALA A 50 -9.18 -26.53 0.90
N ARG A 51 -9.76 -27.61 1.49
CA ARG A 51 -10.16 -27.64 2.90
C ARG A 51 -9.11 -28.35 3.73
N SER A 52 -8.73 -27.79 4.85
CA SER A 52 -7.82 -28.41 5.82
C SER A 52 -8.31 -28.20 7.24
N THR A 53 -7.69 -28.85 8.22
CA THR A 53 -7.95 -28.64 9.64
C THR A 53 -7.61 -27.21 10.09
N ARG A 54 -6.81 -26.46 9.31
CA ARG A 54 -6.40 -25.08 9.57
C ARG A 54 -7.33 -24.05 8.90
N GLY A 55 -8.32 -24.49 8.13
CA GLY A 55 -9.25 -23.61 7.43
C GLY A 55 -9.34 -23.89 5.93
N VAL A 56 -9.70 -22.86 5.17
CA VAL A 56 -9.91 -22.92 3.73
C VAL A 56 -8.86 -22.06 3.03
N THR A 57 -8.20 -22.65 2.02
CA THR A 57 -7.24 -21.96 1.15
C THR A 57 -7.71 -22.05 -0.30
N LEU A 58 -7.27 -21.11 -1.14
CA LEU A 58 -7.55 -21.14 -2.57
C LEU A 58 -6.62 -22.13 -3.29
N THR A 59 -7.19 -22.87 -4.23
CA THR A 59 -6.41 -23.58 -5.26
C THR A 59 -5.90 -22.59 -6.32
N ARG A 60 -5.08 -23.03 -7.27
CA ARG A 60 -4.68 -22.19 -8.42
C ARG A 60 -5.89 -21.72 -9.23
N ALA A 61 -6.87 -22.61 -9.46
CA ALA A 61 -8.14 -22.25 -10.11
C ALA A 61 -8.92 -21.20 -9.27
N GLY A 62 -8.93 -21.37 -7.95
CA GLY A 62 -9.54 -20.41 -7.03
C GLY A 62 -8.89 -19.02 -7.10
N GLN A 63 -7.57 -18.93 -7.16
CA GLN A 63 -6.86 -17.66 -7.31
C GLN A 63 -7.25 -16.94 -8.61
N ILE A 64 -7.32 -17.67 -9.73
CA ILE A 64 -7.78 -17.12 -11.03
C ILE A 64 -9.21 -16.59 -10.91
N MET A 65 -10.10 -17.36 -10.27
CA MET A 65 -11.51 -16.97 -10.14
C MET A 65 -11.72 -15.81 -9.16
N VAL A 66 -10.91 -15.68 -8.13
CA VAL A 66 -10.93 -14.49 -7.23
C VAL A 66 -10.46 -13.25 -7.99
N GLY A 67 -9.39 -13.34 -8.79
CA GLY A 67 -8.96 -12.24 -9.65
C GLY A 67 -10.06 -11.81 -10.64
N ALA A 68 -10.78 -12.77 -11.24
CA ALA A 68 -11.94 -12.48 -12.09
C ALA A 68 -13.09 -11.83 -11.29
N ALA A 69 -13.33 -12.26 -10.06
CA ALA A 69 -14.35 -11.67 -9.18
C ALA A 69 -14.03 -10.21 -8.82
N GLU A 70 -12.77 -9.90 -8.56
CA GLU A 70 -12.30 -8.54 -8.31
C GLU A 70 -12.49 -7.64 -9.54
N SER A 71 -12.13 -8.13 -10.73
CA SER A 71 -12.31 -7.40 -11.99
C SER A 71 -13.79 -7.10 -12.28
N VAL A 72 -14.67 -8.08 -12.10
CA VAL A 72 -16.12 -7.89 -12.30
C VAL A 72 -16.69 -6.90 -11.29
N ALA A 73 -16.27 -6.97 -10.02
CA ALA A 73 -16.71 -6.03 -9.00
C ALA A 73 -16.27 -4.59 -9.32
N ALA A 74 -15.04 -4.42 -9.82
CA ALA A 74 -14.53 -3.12 -10.24
C ALA A 74 -15.30 -2.52 -11.43
N GLU A 75 -15.63 -3.33 -12.43
CA GLU A 75 -16.42 -2.90 -13.60
C GLU A 75 -17.85 -2.46 -13.18
N LEU A 76 -18.49 -3.23 -12.29
CA LEU A 76 -19.82 -2.88 -11.79
C LEU A 76 -19.80 -1.59 -10.96
N GLU A 77 -18.78 -1.40 -10.12
CA GLU A 77 -18.64 -0.17 -9.34
C GLU A 77 -18.37 1.04 -10.25
N GLN A 78 -17.56 0.88 -11.28
CA GLN A 78 -17.34 1.91 -12.29
C GLN A 78 -18.63 2.29 -13.02
N ALA A 79 -19.42 1.30 -13.45
CA ALA A 79 -20.70 1.55 -14.10
C ALA A 79 -21.66 2.31 -13.15
N ARG A 80 -21.72 1.92 -11.86
CA ARG A 80 -22.49 2.62 -10.84
C ARG A 80 -22.10 4.08 -10.72
N GLN A 81 -20.80 4.35 -10.64
CA GLN A 81 -20.27 5.73 -10.55
C GLN A 81 -20.58 6.54 -11.80
N GLN A 82 -20.52 5.94 -13.00
CA GLN A 82 -20.92 6.60 -14.24
C GLN A 82 -22.39 7.00 -14.24
N VAL A 83 -23.28 6.10 -13.80
CA VAL A 83 -24.71 6.40 -13.67
C VAL A 83 -24.93 7.53 -12.66
N GLU A 84 -24.23 7.50 -11.53
CA GLU A 84 -24.32 8.55 -10.50
C GLU A 84 -23.84 9.92 -11.02
N ARG A 85 -22.78 9.95 -11.84
CA ARG A 85 -22.33 11.17 -12.54
C ARG A 85 -23.39 11.76 -13.46
N LEU A 86 -24.13 10.91 -14.18
CA LEU A 86 -25.21 11.37 -15.07
C LEU A 86 -26.36 12.02 -14.28
N SER A 87 -26.61 11.55 -13.07
CA SER A 87 -27.71 12.06 -12.23
C SER A 87 -27.33 13.27 -11.39
N THR A 88 -26.09 13.37 -10.94
CA THR A 88 -25.66 14.42 -9.98
C THR A 88 -24.75 15.49 -10.59
N GLY A 89 -24.17 15.25 -11.77
CA GLY A 89 -23.14 16.09 -12.38
C GLY A 89 -21.83 16.15 -11.57
N ARG A 90 -21.70 15.38 -10.50
CA ARG A 90 -20.53 15.34 -9.61
C ARG A 90 -19.68 14.13 -9.90
N VAL A 91 -18.36 14.33 -9.89
CA VAL A 91 -17.38 13.26 -10.00
C VAL A 91 -16.80 13.01 -8.62
N GLN A 92 -16.99 11.79 -8.12
CA GLN A 92 -16.31 11.34 -6.90
C GLN A 92 -15.00 10.67 -7.29
N LEU A 93 -13.90 11.06 -6.63
CA LEU A 93 -12.57 10.46 -6.79
C LEU A 93 -12.07 10.02 -5.44
N THR A 94 -11.84 8.73 -5.27
CA THR A 94 -11.29 8.17 -4.03
C THR A 94 -9.83 7.84 -4.21
N VAL A 95 -8.96 8.49 -3.44
CA VAL A 95 -7.52 8.30 -3.44
C VAL A 95 -7.08 7.65 -2.14
N ALA A 96 -6.39 6.52 -2.25
CA ALA A 96 -5.73 5.92 -1.10
C ALA A 96 -4.25 6.30 -1.04
N THR A 97 -3.70 6.35 0.16
CA THR A 97 -2.29 6.70 0.36
C THR A 97 -1.78 6.14 1.69
N PHE A 98 -0.49 5.87 1.78
CA PHE A 98 0.19 5.65 3.05
C PHE A 98 0.59 7.00 3.69
N SER A 99 0.74 7.03 5.01
CA SER A 99 0.87 8.27 5.80
C SER A 99 1.95 9.22 5.26
N SER A 100 3.20 8.77 5.17
CA SER A 100 4.32 9.65 4.79
C SER A 100 4.24 10.13 3.34
N GLY A 101 3.81 9.27 2.39
CA GLY A 101 3.64 9.65 0.99
C GLY A 101 2.48 10.61 0.77
N GLY A 102 1.34 10.36 1.44
CA GLY A 102 0.19 11.25 1.39
C GLY A 102 0.51 12.64 1.91
N ARG A 103 1.21 12.71 3.05
CA ARG A 103 1.62 13.98 3.66
C ARG A 103 2.59 14.76 2.77
N HIS A 104 3.50 14.07 2.08
CA HIS A 104 4.52 14.72 1.25
C HIS A 104 3.98 15.15 -0.13
N LEU A 105 3.22 14.29 -0.80
CA LEU A 105 2.87 14.47 -2.22
C LEU A 105 1.47 15.08 -2.42
N LEU A 106 0.45 14.66 -1.66
CA LEU A 106 -0.93 15.07 -1.95
C LEU A 106 -1.19 16.57 -1.78
N PRO A 107 -0.74 17.26 -0.70
CA PRO A 107 -1.06 18.67 -0.53
C PRO A 107 -0.62 19.56 -1.69
N GLY A 108 0.52 19.26 -2.31
CA GLY A 108 1.06 20.03 -3.44
C GLY A 108 0.24 19.91 -4.73
N VAL A 109 -0.47 18.79 -4.92
CA VAL A 109 -1.21 18.51 -6.15
C VAL A 109 -2.70 18.87 -6.09
N LEU A 110 -3.26 18.99 -4.89
CA LEU A 110 -4.69 19.27 -4.69
C LEU A 110 -5.14 20.60 -5.31
N PRO A 111 -4.40 21.71 -5.21
CA PRO A 111 -4.80 22.98 -5.84
C PRO A 111 -4.97 22.84 -7.37
N ARG A 112 -4.09 22.10 -8.04
CA ARG A 112 -4.17 21.86 -9.48
C ARG A 112 -5.39 21.01 -9.85
N LEU A 113 -5.66 19.96 -9.10
CA LEU A 113 -6.84 19.13 -9.31
C LEU A 113 -8.13 19.95 -9.13
N THR A 114 -8.21 20.75 -8.08
CA THR A 114 -9.38 21.58 -7.77
C THR A 114 -9.60 22.66 -8.83
N ALA A 115 -8.52 23.28 -9.34
CA ALA A 115 -8.60 24.28 -10.39
C ALA A 115 -9.07 23.68 -11.73
N ALA A 116 -8.55 22.52 -12.09
CA ALA A 116 -8.93 21.85 -13.35
C ALA A 116 -10.32 21.20 -13.28
N HIS A 117 -10.73 20.74 -12.10
CA HIS A 117 -11.95 19.96 -11.89
C HIS A 117 -12.71 20.43 -10.62
N PRO A 118 -13.32 21.63 -10.63
CA PRO A 118 -13.91 22.25 -9.43
C PRO A 118 -15.11 21.49 -8.84
N HIS A 119 -15.74 20.62 -9.64
CA HIS A 119 -16.88 19.79 -9.20
C HIS A 119 -16.49 18.39 -8.73
N THR A 120 -15.19 18.10 -8.61
CA THR A 120 -14.71 16.82 -8.11
C THR A 120 -14.80 16.77 -6.59
N GLN A 121 -15.49 15.74 -6.09
CA GLN A 121 -15.46 15.40 -4.67
C GLN A 121 -14.32 14.42 -4.42
N LEU A 122 -13.27 14.88 -3.73
CA LEU A 122 -12.13 14.05 -3.41
C LEU A 122 -12.32 13.41 -2.03
N HIS A 123 -12.17 12.10 -1.97
CA HIS A 123 -12.13 11.31 -0.75
C HIS A 123 -10.74 10.72 -0.59
N ILE A 124 -10.11 10.94 0.58
CA ILE A 124 -8.79 10.38 0.88
C ILE A 124 -8.94 9.28 1.92
N ARG A 125 -8.29 8.15 1.68
CA ARG A 125 -8.20 7.02 2.61
C ARG A 125 -6.74 6.73 2.91
N GLU A 126 -6.40 6.72 4.19
CA GLU A 126 -5.07 6.30 4.61
C GLU A 126 -5.03 4.78 4.84
N GLY A 127 -3.95 4.15 4.42
CA GLY A 127 -3.67 2.74 4.62
C GLY A 127 -2.42 2.29 3.90
N GLU A 128 -1.82 1.21 4.41
CA GLU A 128 -0.64 0.59 3.81
C GLU A 128 -0.97 -0.10 2.47
N PRO A 129 0.01 -0.28 1.55
CA PRO A 129 -0.21 -0.86 0.23
C PRO A 129 -0.93 -2.21 0.24
N GLU A 130 -0.71 -3.06 1.27
CA GLU A 130 -1.38 -4.36 1.41
C GLU A 130 -2.89 -4.24 1.58
N VAL A 131 -3.36 -3.11 2.12
CA VAL A 131 -4.78 -2.81 2.30
C VAL A 131 -5.32 -2.05 1.10
N THR A 132 -4.57 -1.07 0.58
CA THR A 132 -5.06 -0.13 -0.43
C THR A 132 -5.02 -0.69 -1.85
N LEU A 133 -4.02 -1.50 -2.23
CA LEU A 133 -3.95 -2.10 -3.56
C LEU A 133 -5.10 -3.08 -3.84
N PRO A 134 -5.54 -3.95 -2.89
CA PRO A 134 -6.77 -4.71 -3.05
C PRO A 134 -8.02 -3.85 -3.28
N LEU A 135 -8.13 -2.68 -2.62
CA LEU A 135 -9.25 -1.77 -2.82
C LEU A 135 -9.27 -1.14 -4.22
N VAL A 136 -8.08 -0.86 -4.81
CA VAL A 136 -7.99 -0.42 -6.22
C VAL A 136 -8.50 -1.53 -7.15
N ARG A 137 -8.05 -2.78 -6.94
CA ARG A 137 -8.53 -3.92 -7.76
C ARG A 137 -10.04 -4.14 -7.68
N GLN A 138 -10.63 -3.85 -6.52
CA GLN A 138 -12.08 -3.95 -6.29
C GLN A 138 -12.85 -2.73 -6.80
N GLY A 139 -12.17 -1.69 -7.29
CA GLY A 139 -12.80 -0.44 -7.71
C GLY A 139 -13.33 0.44 -6.58
N ALA A 140 -13.09 0.08 -5.32
CA ALA A 140 -13.47 0.87 -4.15
C ALA A 140 -12.57 2.10 -3.94
N VAL A 141 -11.41 2.12 -4.61
CA VAL A 141 -10.45 3.22 -4.66
C VAL A 141 -10.05 3.41 -6.12
N ASP A 142 -10.00 4.63 -6.58
CA ASP A 142 -9.68 4.97 -7.97
C ASP A 142 -8.16 4.96 -8.23
N LEU A 143 -7.40 5.40 -7.24
CA LEU A 143 -5.96 5.53 -7.28
C LEU A 143 -5.38 5.24 -5.89
N ALA A 144 -4.31 4.45 -5.81
CA ALA A 144 -3.50 4.32 -4.61
C ALA A 144 -2.09 4.85 -4.84
N LEU A 145 -1.69 5.83 -4.04
CA LEU A 145 -0.29 6.16 -3.83
C LEU A 145 0.27 5.05 -2.92
N ALA A 146 1.25 4.32 -3.41
CA ALA A 146 1.79 3.13 -2.76
C ALA A 146 3.31 3.07 -2.89
N TYR A 147 3.94 2.14 -2.18
CA TYR A 147 5.38 1.91 -2.26
C TYR A 147 5.71 0.43 -2.14
N HIS A 148 6.92 0.07 -2.57
CA HIS A 148 7.54 -1.24 -2.38
C HIS A 148 9.07 -1.10 -2.29
N PHE A 149 9.76 -2.20 -2.00
CA PHE A 149 11.22 -2.21 -1.83
C PHE A 149 11.96 -3.03 -2.91
N ASP A 150 11.24 -3.54 -3.91
CA ASP A 150 11.74 -4.53 -4.87
C ASP A 150 12.25 -3.90 -6.18
N GLY A 151 12.74 -2.64 -6.13
CA GLY A 151 13.19 -1.88 -7.30
C GLY A 151 12.09 -0.99 -7.90
N PRO A 152 12.31 -0.37 -9.07
CA PRO A 152 11.42 0.67 -9.61
C PRO A 152 10.04 0.16 -10.05
N LEU A 153 9.90 -1.13 -10.30
CA LEU A 153 8.65 -1.76 -10.69
C LEU A 153 8.29 -2.87 -9.69
N PRO A 154 7.06 -2.88 -9.13
CA PRO A 154 6.66 -3.89 -8.19
C PRO A 154 6.62 -5.27 -8.85
N LEU A 155 7.24 -6.24 -8.19
CA LEU A 155 7.24 -7.64 -8.60
C LEU A 155 6.22 -8.42 -7.77
N GLY A 156 5.43 -9.29 -8.43
CA GLY A 156 4.61 -10.28 -7.76
C GLY A 156 3.10 -10.04 -7.78
N PRO A 157 2.35 -10.87 -7.04
CA PRO A 157 0.88 -10.91 -7.10
C PRO A 157 0.19 -9.62 -6.66
N ALA A 158 0.86 -8.81 -5.84
CA ALA A 158 0.30 -7.56 -5.35
C ALA A 158 0.04 -6.52 -6.45
N SER A 159 0.77 -6.59 -7.57
CA SER A 159 0.61 -5.71 -8.73
C SER A 159 -0.28 -6.29 -9.83
N ALA A 160 -0.70 -7.55 -9.73
CA ALA A 160 -1.49 -8.21 -10.76
C ALA A 160 -2.82 -7.48 -11.02
N GLY A 161 -3.09 -7.15 -12.28
CA GLY A 161 -4.31 -6.42 -12.70
C GLY A 161 -4.30 -4.93 -12.39
N LEU A 162 -3.19 -4.39 -11.91
CA LEU A 162 -2.99 -2.96 -11.67
C LEU A 162 -1.95 -2.39 -12.64
N ARG A 163 -2.18 -1.17 -13.09
CA ARG A 163 -1.17 -0.36 -13.75
C ARG A 163 -0.37 0.37 -12.67
N TRP A 164 0.95 0.18 -12.70
CA TRP A 164 1.88 0.91 -11.85
C TRP A 164 2.55 2.05 -12.62
N THR A 165 2.47 3.24 -12.07
CA THR A 165 3.18 4.43 -12.56
C THR A 165 4.24 4.80 -11.53
N PRO A 166 5.53 4.57 -11.80
CA PRO A 166 6.60 5.00 -10.91
C PRO A 166 6.59 6.53 -10.76
N LEU A 167 6.84 7.01 -9.54
CA LEU A 167 6.99 8.44 -9.25
C LEU A 167 8.41 8.77 -8.84
N MET A 168 8.94 8.16 -7.79
CA MET A 168 10.24 8.49 -7.25
C MET A 168 10.87 7.34 -6.45
N GLU A 169 12.18 7.37 -6.35
CA GLU A 169 12.93 6.62 -5.34
C GLU A 169 12.96 7.42 -4.04
N ASP A 170 12.78 6.73 -2.92
CA ASP A 170 12.72 7.32 -1.58
C ASP A 170 13.71 6.60 -0.68
N PRO A 171 14.99 7.03 -0.70
CA PRO A 171 16.04 6.40 0.08
C PRO A 171 15.82 6.56 1.58
N LEU A 172 16.26 5.56 2.34
CA LEU A 172 16.21 5.60 3.79
C LEU A 172 17.49 6.21 4.36
N HIS A 173 17.33 7.03 5.38
CA HIS A 173 18.41 7.69 6.10
C HIS A 173 18.45 7.21 7.54
N VAL A 174 19.63 7.18 8.13
CA VAL A 174 19.78 7.06 9.57
C VAL A 174 19.46 8.42 10.20
N VAL A 175 18.43 8.47 11.03
CA VAL A 175 18.08 9.67 11.81
C VAL A 175 18.57 9.49 13.23
N LEU A 176 19.28 10.48 13.71
CA LEU A 176 19.94 10.47 15.02
C LEU A 176 19.91 11.88 15.65
N PRO A 177 20.10 11.99 16.98
CA PRO A 177 20.20 13.30 17.64
C PRO A 177 21.35 14.13 17.08
N GLU A 178 21.19 15.46 17.03
CA GLU A 178 22.21 16.36 16.48
C GLU A 178 23.56 16.25 17.20
N GLY A 179 23.57 15.95 18.49
CA GLY A 179 24.79 15.73 19.28
C GLY A 179 25.37 14.32 19.20
N HIS A 180 24.85 13.46 18.35
CA HIS A 180 25.32 12.09 18.22
C HIS A 180 26.70 12.05 17.55
N ARG A 181 27.56 11.08 17.97
CA ARG A 181 28.95 10.93 17.45
C ARG A 181 29.01 10.76 15.91
N PHE A 182 27.95 10.39 15.27
CA PHE A 182 27.86 10.21 13.83
C PHE A 182 27.09 11.32 13.08
N ALA A 183 26.67 12.38 13.77
CA ALA A 183 25.80 13.42 13.21
C ALA A 183 26.41 14.16 12.02
N ASP A 184 27.73 14.35 12.02
CA ASP A 184 28.47 15.10 10.98
C ASP A 184 29.06 14.20 9.89
N ARG A 185 28.71 12.91 9.87
CA ARG A 185 29.20 11.98 8.84
C ARG A 185 28.46 12.23 7.52
N ALA A 186 29.20 12.18 6.42
CA ALA A 186 28.63 12.30 5.08
C ALA A 186 27.75 11.09 4.71
N SER A 187 28.08 9.91 5.24
CA SER A 187 27.29 8.67 5.11
C SER A 187 27.69 7.66 6.18
N LEU A 188 26.86 6.66 6.44
CA LEU A 188 27.08 5.61 7.43
C LEU A 188 26.85 4.23 6.85
N GLY A 189 27.76 3.31 7.11
CA GLY A 189 27.52 1.88 6.92
C GLY A 189 26.63 1.33 8.05
N ILE A 190 25.70 0.45 7.72
CA ILE A 190 24.80 -0.14 8.73
C ILE A 190 25.58 -0.86 9.83
N GLY A 191 26.70 -1.50 9.51
CA GLY A 191 27.55 -2.19 10.50
C GLY A 191 28.19 -1.24 11.53
N GLU A 192 28.40 0.05 11.22
CA GLU A 192 28.90 1.03 12.18
C GLU A 192 27.90 1.32 13.31
N LEU A 193 26.64 0.95 13.10
CA LEU A 193 25.51 1.23 13.99
C LEU A 193 25.14 0.02 14.88
N ALA A 194 25.96 -1.03 14.89
CA ALA A 194 25.67 -2.27 15.61
C ALA A 194 25.49 -2.10 17.13
N ALA A 195 26.14 -1.09 17.73
CA ALA A 195 26.04 -0.79 19.17
C ALA A 195 24.94 0.23 19.52
N GLU A 196 24.23 0.76 18.51
CA GLU A 196 23.20 1.79 18.73
C GLU A 196 21.83 1.18 19.02
N PRO A 197 21.06 1.77 19.95
CA PRO A 197 19.67 1.39 20.15
C PRO A 197 18.80 1.92 19.01
N TRP A 198 17.76 1.15 18.61
CA TRP A 198 16.92 1.46 17.47
C TRP A 198 15.48 1.76 17.86
N VAL A 199 14.89 2.72 17.16
CA VAL A 199 13.46 3.03 17.13
C VAL A 199 12.93 2.75 15.74
N LEU A 200 11.92 1.89 15.63
CA LEU A 200 11.30 1.53 14.36
C LEU A 200 10.08 2.43 14.09
N GLY A 201 10.06 3.10 12.94
CA GLY A 201 8.97 3.98 12.51
C GLY A 201 7.93 3.26 11.63
N CYS A 202 8.18 2.00 11.28
CA CYS A 202 7.26 1.19 10.46
C CYS A 202 7.67 -0.28 10.57
N LEU A 203 6.69 -1.17 10.69
CA LEU A 203 6.94 -2.63 10.80
C LEU A 203 7.65 -3.21 9.57
N LYS A 204 7.44 -2.65 8.39
CA LYS A 204 8.16 -3.07 7.17
C LYS A 204 9.63 -2.68 7.20
N THR A 205 9.94 -1.51 7.73
CA THR A 205 11.33 -1.05 7.91
C THR A 205 12.08 -1.99 8.87
N GLU A 206 11.41 -2.59 9.85
CA GLU A 206 12.00 -3.60 10.71
C GLU A 206 12.55 -4.78 9.92
N THR A 207 11.76 -5.36 9.01
CA THR A 207 12.20 -6.50 8.19
C THR A 207 13.43 -6.15 7.36
N HIS A 208 13.48 -4.95 6.79
CA HIS A 208 14.62 -4.48 6.02
C HIS A 208 15.83 -4.18 6.92
N LEU A 209 15.62 -3.51 8.05
CA LEU A 209 16.70 -3.25 9.02
C LEU A 209 17.33 -4.57 9.49
N ARG A 210 16.52 -5.56 9.89
CA ARG A 210 17.04 -6.87 10.34
C ARG A 210 17.84 -7.58 9.25
N ARG A 211 17.38 -7.54 8.00
CA ARG A 211 18.11 -8.12 6.86
C ARG A 211 19.49 -7.44 6.66
N TYR A 212 19.54 -6.11 6.71
CA TYR A 212 20.80 -5.37 6.56
C TYR A 212 21.72 -5.57 7.76
N ALA A 213 21.17 -5.62 8.97
CA ALA A 213 21.91 -5.90 10.19
C ALA A 213 22.51 -7.31 10.19
N GLU A 214 21.74 -8.32 9.77
CA GLU A 214 22.21 -9.69 9.60
C GLU A 214 23.37 -9.79 8.60
N GLN A 215 23.26 -9.10 7.45
CA GLN A 215 24.34 -9.02 6.47
C GLN A 215 25.58 -8.32 7.02
N ALA A 216 25.41 -7.38 7.95
CA ALA A 216 26.50 -6.69 8.63
C ALA A 216 26.98 -7.41 9.91
N GLY A 217 26.39 -8.55 10.26
CA GLY A 217 26.82 -9.42 11.35
C GLY A 217 26.36 -9.01 12.75
N PHE A 218 25.23 -8.28 12.88
CA PHE A 218 24.68 -7.90 14.18
C PHE A 218 23.16 -8.05 14.26
N GLU A 219 22.62 -8.07 15.48
CA GLU A 219 21.19 -8.00 15.75
C GLU A 219 20.86 -6.61 16.33
N PRO A 220 19.85 -5.87 15.77
CA PRO A 220 19.47 -4.56 16.27
C PRO A 220 18.87 -4.59 17.67
N ASP A 221 19.36 -3.75 18.60
CA ASP A 221 18.74 -3.49 19.91
C ASP A 221 17.52 -2.58 19.72
N VAL A 222 16.33 -3.17 19.50
CA VAL A 222 15.09 -2.42 19.26
C VAL A 222 14.45 -2.04 20.59
N ARG A 223 14.44 -0.73 20.91
CA ARG A 223 13.86 -0.17 22.13
C ARG A 223 12.50 0.45 21.95
N GLY A 224 12.09 0.74 20.72
CA GLY A 224 10.77 1.29 20.40
C GLY A 224 10.28 0.86 19.04
N THR A 225 8.99 0.55 18.94
CA THR A 225 8.32 0.23 17.68
C THR A 225 7.09 1.11 17.54
N THR A 226 6.97 1.79 16.39
CA THR A 226 5.83 2.63 16.03
C THR A 226 5.36 2.26 14.61
N THR A 227 4.21 2.76 14.23
CA THR A 227 3.70 2.68 12.84
C THR A 227 3.80 4.02 12.13
N ASP A 228 4.39 5.04 12.78
CA ASP A 228 4.49 6.41 12.31
C ASP A 228 5.93 6.94 12.43
N TYR A 229 6.51 7.30 11.30
CA TYR A 229 7.85 7.90 11.26
C TYR A 229 7.93 9.26 11.99
N PHE A 230 6.85 10.02 12.07
CA PHE A 230 6.86 11.31 12.78
C PHE A 230 6.95 11.08 14.28
N PHE A 231 6.27 10.05 14.80
CA PHE A 231 6.42 9.64 16.19
C PHE A 231 7.82 9.05 16.46
N ALA A 232 8.34 8.22 15.55
CA ALA A 232 9.72 7.72 15.67
C ALA A 232 10.75 8.85 15.77
N ARG A 233 10.63 9.90 14.94
CA ARG A 233 11.48 11.10 15.01
C ARG A 233 11.43 11.77 16.39
N SER A 234 10.25 11.86 17.00
CA SER A 234 10.09 12.42 18.35
C SER A 234 10.81 11.55 19.41
N LEU A 235 10.77 10.23 19.29
CA LEU A 235 11.48 9.32 20.17
C LEU A 235 13.00 9.41 20.00
N VAL A 236 13.48 9.58 18.75
CA VAL A 236 14.91 9.81 18.47
C VAL A 236 15.35 11.15 19.07
N ALA A 237 14.57 12.22 18.91
CA ALA A 237 14.86 13.52 19.53
C ALA A 237 14.90 13.45 21.05
N ALA A 238 14.11 12.57 21.66
CA ALA A 238 14.12 12.30 23.10
C ALA A 238 15.29 11.40 23.57
N GLY A 239 16.16 10.94 22.63
CA GLY A 239 17.34 10.14 22.95
C GLY A 239 17.08 8.64 23.19
N LEU A 240 15.90 8.10 22.77
CA LEU A 240 15.60 6.68 22.94
C LEU A 240 16.48 5.77 22.08
N GLY A 241 16.94 6.27 20.93
CA GLY A 241 17.78 5.54 20.00
C GLY A 241 17.89 6.28 18.66
N ILE A 242 18.34 5.55 17.63
CA ILE A 242 18.40 6.02 16.24
C ILE A 242 17.27 5.36 15.42
N SER A 243 16.97 5.87 14.23
CA SER A 243 15.92 5.30 13.40
C SER A 243 16.31 5.32 11.93
N LEU A 244 15.77 4.34 11.16
CA LEU A 244 15.88 4.31 9.71
C LEU A 244 14.61 4.88 9.11
N ILE A 245 14.70 6.06 8.48
CA ILE A 245 13.54 6.86 8.05
C ILE A 245 13.70 7.24 6.58
N PRO A 246 12.63 7.07 5.76
CA PRO A 246 12.65 7.45 4.35
C PRO A 246 12.62 8.98 4.17
N SER A 247 13.22 9.46 3.08
CA SER A 247 13.39 10.89 2.77
C SER A 247 12.08 11.67 2.84
N VAL A 248 10.98 11.15 2.30
CA VAL A 248 9.67 11.84 2.32
C VAL A 248 9.13 12.05 3.74
N ALA A 249 9.60 11.27 4.71
CA ALA A 249 9.21 11.42 6.12
C ALA A 249 10.19 12.32 6.91
N LEU A 250 11.23 12.86 6.28
CA LEU A 250 12.15 13.82 6.90
C LEU A 250 11.65 15.26 6.80
N VAL A 251 10.68 15.52 5.94
CA VAL A 251 10.11 16.86 5.72
C VAL A 251 8.81 17.02 6.52
N PRO A 252 8.61 18.16 7.22
CA PRO A 252 9.59 19.19 7.52
C PRO A 252 10.70 18.69 8.45
N SER A 253 11.86 19.33 8.40
CA SER A 253 12.96 19.01 9.31
C SER A 253 12.55 19.24 10.77
N VAL A 254 13.11 18.46 11.67
CA VAL A 254 12.91 18.62 13.12
C VAL A 254 14.22 19.13 13.72
N PRO A 255 14.19 20.27 14.44
CA PRO A 255 15.37 20.74 15.16
C PRO A 255 15.92 19.68 16.12
N GLY A 256 17.24 19.60 16.25
CA GLY A 256 17.88 18.63 17.13
C GLY A 256 18.07 17.24 16.53
N LEU A 257 17.67 17.03 15.27
CA LEU A 257 17.90 15.78 14.52
C LEU A 257 18.80 15.99 13.32
N ARG A 258 19.57 14.96 13.00
CA ARG A 258 20.34 14.83 11.76
C ARG A 258 19.90 13.57 11.01
N ALA A 259 19.77 13.70 9.71
CA ALA A 259 19.55 12.58 8.79
C ALA A 259 20.84 12.35 8.01
N VAL A 260 21.41 11.18 8.15
CA VAL A 260 22.68 10.79 7.51
C VAL A 260 22.38 9.68 6.49
N PRO A 261 22.82 9.83 5.22
CA PRO A 261 22.65 8.82 4.18
C PRO A 261 23.27 7.48 4.57
N VAL A 262 22.65 6.39 4.16
CA VAL A 262 23.19 5.03 4.30
C VAL A 262 24.11 4.73 3.11
N GLN A 263 25.27 4.13 3.38
CA GLN A 263 26.20 3.67 2.33
C GLN A 263 25.59 2.49 1.55
N PRO A 264 25.87 2.36 0.25
CA PRO A 264 25.46 1.20 -0.54
C PRO A 264 25.97 -0.14 0.03
N PRO A 265 25.15 -1.20 -0.04
CA PRO A 265 23.79 -1.24 -0.56
C PRO A 265 22.80 -0.53 0.37
N ALA A 266 22.26 0.61 -0.10
CA ALA A 266 21.35 1.44 0.69
C ALA A 266 19.90 0.99 0.51
N PRO A 267 19.12 0.89 1.60
CA PRO A 267 17.71 0.62 1.48
C PRO A 267 16.96 1.83 0.88
N ALA A 268 16.07 1.56 -0.07
CA ALA A 268 15.19 2.57 -0.64
C ALA A 268 13.79 2.00 -0.83
N ARG A 269 12.79 2.86 -0.73
CA ARG A 269 11.44 2.58 -1.21
C ARG A 269 11.28 3.13 -2.62
N HIS A 270 10.41 2.50 -3.40
CA HIS A 270 10.00 3.02 -4.70
C HIS A 270 8.54 3.41 -4.60
N ILE A 271 8.27 4.71 -4.64
CA ILE A 271 6.93 5.27 -4.57
C ILE A 271 6.35 5.35 -5.96
N GLY A 272 5.08 5.00 -6.09
CA GLY A 272 4.34 5.08 -7.34
C GLY A 272 2.84 5.13 -7.14
N VAL A 273 2.15 5.23 -8.24
CA VAL A 273 0.69 5.23 -8.32
C VAL A 273 0.20 3.92 -8.90
N ALA A 274 -0.73 3.28 -8.20
CA ALA A 274 -1.46 2.12 -8.70
C ALA A 274 -2.88 2.52 -9.10
N THR A 275 -3.29 2.16 -10.31
CA THR A 275 -4.65 2.32 -10.85
C THR A 275 -5.11 1.03 -11.51
N LEU A 276 -6.41 0.86 -11.75
CA LEU A 276 -6.88 -0.19 -12.65
C LEU A 276 -6.39 0.11 -14.07
N ASP A 277 -5.95 -0.92 -14.79
CA ASP A 277 -5.38 -0.79 -16.13
C ASP A 277 -6.32 -0.12 -17.14
N ARG A 278 -7.63 -0.30 -16.96
CA ARG A 278 -8.68 0.25 -17.84
C ARG A 278 -9.20 1.63 -17.43
N ARG A 279 -8.80 2.18 -16.27
CA ARG A 279 -9.27 3.50 -15.78
C ARG A 279 -8.48 4.70 -16.29
N HIS A 280 -7.55 4.49 -17.19
CA HIS A 280 -6.63 5.53 -17.67
C HIS A 280 -7.27 6.69 -18.44
N GLU A 281 -8.56 6.58 -18.77
CA GLU A 281 -9.27 7.57 -19.60
C GLU A 281 -10.05 8.60 -18.78
N SER A 282 -9.99 8.56 -17.44
CA SER A 282 -10.65 9.60 -16.62
C SER A 282 -9.78 10.87 -16.60
N PRO A 283 -10.25 12.01 -17.12
CA PRO A 283 -9.50 13.26 -17.10
C PRO A 283 -9.05 13.68 -15.68
N HIS A 284 -9.86 13.37 -14.67
CA HIS A 284 -9.56 13.66 -13.27
C HIS A 284 -8.36 12.83 -12.75
N LEU A 285 -8.32 11.53 -13.12
CA LEU A 285 -7.19 10.66 -12.76
C LEU A 285 -5.93 11.07 -13.50
N THR A 286 -6.03 11.38 -14.80
CA THR A 286 -4.89 11.84 -15.59
C THR A 286 -4.29 13.11 -14.99
N THR A 287 -5.13 14.12 -14.71
CA THR A 287 -4.68 15.36 -14.07
C THR A 287 -3.98 15.09 -12.73
N LEU A 288 -4.51 14.20 -11.91
CA LEU A 288 -3.92 13.88 -10.60
C LEU A 288 -2.58 13.13 -10.76
N VAL A 289 -2.51 12.14 -11.65
CA VAL A 289 -1.27 11.38 -11.90
C VAL A 289 -0.17 12.27 -12.46
N ASP A 290 -0.49 13.15 -13.41
CA ASP A 290 0.47 14.08 -13.99
C ASP A 290 0.97 15.09 -12.96
N ALA A 291 0.08 15.61 -12.13
CA ALA A 291 0.46 16.51 -11.04
C ALA A 291 1.35 15.81 -10.00
N LEU A 292 1.08 14.53 -9.67
CA LEU A 292 1.92 13.74 -8.77
C LEU A 292 3.32 13.47 -9.34
N ARG A 293 3.43 13.25 -10.66
CA ARG A 293 4.75 13.11 -11.34
C ARG A 293 5.56 14.40 -11.25
N GLU A 294 4.95 15.52 -11.63
CA GLU A 294 5.62 16.83 -11.57
C GLU A 294 6.03 17.19 -10.14
N GLN A 295 5.19 16.87 -9.14
CA GLN A 295 5.52 17.09 -7.73
C GLN A 295 6.70 16.21 -7.27
N ALA A 296 6.78 14.97 -7.76
CA ALA A 296 7.86 14.03 -7.44
C ALA A 296 9.18 14.41 -8.12
N ASP A 297 9.14 14.98 -9.34
CA ASP A 297 10.32 15.42 -10.08
C ASP A 297 10.88 16.76 -9.57
N GLY A 298 10.06 17.57 -8.90
CA GLY A 298 10.41 18.91 -8.42
C GLY A 298 10.79 18.98 -6.93
N GLY A 299 10.68 17.91 -6.18
CA GLY A 299 11.01 17.82 -4.75
C GLY A 299 12.30 17.08 -4.49
#